data_443cdce1fee9af1357ba7704f2ba1c8c
#
_entry.id   443cdce1fee9af1357ba7704f2ba1c8c
#
_cell.length_a   1.000
_cell.length_b   1.000
_cell.length_c   1.000
_cell.angle_alpha   90.00
_cell.angle_beta   90.00
_cell.angle_gamma   90.00
#
_symmetry.space_group_name_H-M   'P 1'
#
loop_
_entity.id
_entity.type
_entity.pdbx_description
1 polymer ?
#
loop_
_entity_poly.entity_id
_entity_poly.type
_entity_poly.pdbx_seq_one_letter_code
_entity_poly.pdbx_strand_id
1 'polypeptide(L)'
;MPRSNRSLKGTGGKRTRRVAERGAVRYRVCRTEALAAGESMKFMLPVRGADEECFVINFQGHYHAYVNRCRHVPMAMDWIDNQFFAEQGRYLMCQTHNAYFEPASGECIAGPASACGKFLYRVPLEIDDGIIYARPPDQEFDD
;
A
#
# COMPACT_ATOMS: atom_id res chain seq x y z
N MET A 1 8.65 -19.43 8.77
CA MET A 1 8.30 -19.11 8.74
C MET A 1 7.90 -18.79 8.77
N PRO A 2 7.91 -18.81 8.77
CA PRO A 2 7.46 -18.26 8.62
C PRO A 2 6.81 -17.94 8.31
N ARG A 3 6.73 -17.82 8.07
CA ARG A 3 6.03 -17.34 7.56
C ARG A 3 5.30 -17.85 7.27
N SER A 4 5.18 -17.90 7.42
CA SER A 4 4.54 -18.03 7.20
C SER A 4 3.73 -18.28 7.07
N ASN A 5 3.54 -18.34 7.19
CA ASN A 5 2.78 -18.30 6.91
C ASN A 5 2.19 -18.19 6.35
N ARG A 6 2.04 -18.26 6.19
CA ARG A 6 1.60 -17.84 5.56
C ARG A 6 0.83 -18.03 4.74
N SER A 7 0.36 -18.35 4.56
CA SER A 7 -0.28 -18.25 3.85
C SER A 7 -1.25 -18.31 3.57
N LEU A 8 -1.64 -18.46 3.65
CA LEU A 8 -2.36 -18.18 3.46
C LEU A 8 -2.89 -17.69 3.20
N LYS A 9 -3.23 -17.55 3.08
CA LYS A 9 -3.34 -16.74 2.91
C LYS A 9 -2.85 -15.92 3.14
N GLY A 10 -2.69 -15.88 3.09
CA GLY A 10 -1.90 -15.09 3.58
C GLY A 10 -1.96 -13.80 3.70
N THR A 11 -2.38 -13.30 4.21
CA THR A 11 -2.34 -12.10 4.27
C THR A 11 -1.42 -11.54 4.98
N GLY A 12 -0.82 -10.85 4.75
CA GLY A 12 0.21 -10.53 5.23
C GLY A 12 0.60 -9.30 5.78
N GLY A 13 -0.09 -8.37 5.79
CA GLY A 13 0.24 -7.07 6.34
C GLY A 13 0.43 -7.13 7.85
N LYS A 14 1.51 -6.51 8.35
CA LYS A 14 1.70 -6.36 9.79
C LYS A 14 0.63 -5.46 10.37
N ARG A 15 0.25 -5.74 11.62
CA ARG A 15 -0.61 -4.79 12.32
C ARG A 15 0.19 -3.55 12.67
N THR A 16 -0.42 -2.40 12.51
CA THR A 16 0.17 -1.13 12.88
C THR A 16 -0.24 -0.78 14.30
N ARG A 17 0.60 -0.02 14.97
CA ARG A 17 0.28 0.45 16.32
C ARG A 17 -0.35 1.82 16.24
N ARG A 18 -1.51 1.95 16.88
CA ARG A 18 -2.22 3.21 16.94
C ARG A 18 -1.49 4.18 17.87
N VAL A 19 -1.33 5.41 17.42
CA VAL A 19 -0.75 6.48 18.22
C VAL A 19 -1.70 7.67 18.18
N ALA A 20 -2.24 8.06 19.32
CA ALA A 20 -3.14 9.20 19.43
C ALA A 20 -2.33 10.42 19.89
N GLU A 21 -2.54 11.54 19.21
CA GLU A 21 -1.77 12.73 19.51
C GLU A 21 -2.62 13.95 19.18
N ARG A 22 -2.97 14.73 20.20
CA ARG A 22 -3.71 15.99 20.02
C ARG A 22 -4.96 15.85 19.18
N GLY A 23 -5.73 14.81 19.45
CA GLY A 23 -6.97 14.58 18.71
C GLY A 23 -6.80 13.94 17.35
N ALA A 24 -5.59 13.81 16.86
CA ALA A 24 -5.30 13.11 15.61
C ALA A 24 -4.80 11.72 15.93
N VAL A 25 -5.16 10.75 15.11
CA VAL A 25 -4.74 9.36 15.27
C VAL A 25 -3.87 8.99 14.08
N ARG A 26 -2.72 8.45 14.36
CA ARG A 26 -1.83 7.92 13.32
C ARG A 26 -1.36 6.55 13.77
N TYR A 27 -0.95 5.74 12.80
CA TYR A 27 -0.56 4.36 13.04
C TYR A 27 0.86 4.16 12.61
N ARG A 28 1.69 3.63 13.50
CA ARG A 28 3.10 3.43 13.23
C ARG A 28 3.26 2.27 12.25
N VAL A 29 3.96 2.52 11.14
CA VAL A 29 4.20 1.51 10.10
C VAL A 29 5.57 0.89 10.26
N CYS A 30 6.63 1.70 10.11
CA CYS A 30 8.01 1.20 10.23
C CYS A 30 8.96 2.39 10.32
N ARG A 31 10.22 2.09 10.58
CA ARG A 31 11.27 3.10 10.50
C ARG A 31 11.65 3.32 9.05
N THR A 32 12.08 4.53 8.72
CA THR A 32 12.47 4.85 7.35
C THR A 32 13.62 3.96 6.86
N GLU A 33 14.57 3.63 7.74
CA GLU A 33 15.70 2.79 7.33
C GLU A 33 15.31 1.33 7.10
N ALA A 34 14.10 0.93 7.49
CA ALA A 34 13.64 -0.44 7.23
C ALA A 34 13.13 -0.63 5.81
N LEU A 35 13.02 0.46 5.03
CA LEU A 35 12.45 0.40 3.69
C LEU A 35 13.37 1.15 2.73
N ALA A 36 14.21 0.40 2.03
CA ALA A 36 15.16 0.98 1.08
C ALA A 36 14.48 1.29 -0.24
N ALA A 37 15.13 2.13 -1.04
CA ALA A 37 14.59 2.50 -2.36
C ALA A 37 14.31 1.25 -3.18
N GLY A 38 13.13 1.20 -3.78
CA GLY A 38 12.69 0.05 -4.57
C GLY A 38 12.03 -1.05 -3.77
N GLU A 39 11.89 -0.87 -2.47
CA GLU A 39 11.26 -1.87 -1.61
C GLU A 39 9.83 -1.49 -1.27
N SER A 40 9.06 -2.49 -0.89
CA SER A 40 7.68 -2.32 -0.43
C SER A 40 7.48 -3.12 0.87
N MET A 41 6.47 -2.70 1.64
CA MET A 41 6.13 -3.37 2.89
C MET A 41 4.62 -3.27 3.09
N LYS A 42 3.99 -4.39 3.45
CA LYS A 42 2.56 -4.41 3.69
C LYS A 42 2.27 -4.13 5.16
N PHE A 43 1.13 -3.53 5.43
CA PHE A 43 0.68 -3.28 6.79
C PHE A 43 -0.84 -3.23 6.82
N MET A 44 -1.39 -3.47 8.01
CA MET A 44 -2.83 -3.41 8.21
C MET A 44 -3.21 -2.07 8.82
N LEU A 45 -4.31 -1.50 8.37
CA LEU A 45 -4.76 -0.20 8.83
C LEU A 45 -6.27 -0.24 8.99
N PRO A 46 -6.82 0.20 10.13
CA PRO A 46 -8.26 0.26 10.24
C PRO A 46 -8.81 1.40 9.39
N VAL A 47 -9.74 1.08 8.52
CA VAL A 47 -10.38 2.03 7.63
C VAL A 47 -11.87 1.82 7.75
N ARG A 48 -12.59 2.86 8.24
CA ARG A 48 -14.05 2.82 8.37
C ARG A 48 -14.53 1.59 9.11
N GLY A 49 -13.82 1.23 10.19
CA GLY A 49 -14.23 0.14 11.06
C GLY A 49 -13.79 -1.25 10.63
N ALA A 50 -13.06 -1.36 9.55
CA ALA A 50 -12.54 -2.65 9.06
C ALA A 50 -11.05 -2.58 8.88
N ASP A 51 -10.35 -3.68 9.12
CA ASP A 51 -8.91 -3.75 8.87
C ASP A 51 -8.67 -3.94 7.38
N GLU A 52 -7.93 -3.02 6.78
CA GLU A 52 -7.60 -3.07 5.36
C GLU A 52 -6.11 -3.27 5.19
N GLU A 53 -5.73 -4.15 4.28
CA GLU A 53 -4.33 -4.33 3.95
C GLU A 53 -3.88 -3.20 3.04
N CYS A 54 -2.75 -2.59 3.41
CA CYS A 54 -2.15 -1.50 2.67
C CYS A 54 -0.70 -1.85 2.39
N PHE A 55 -0.06 -1.05 1.54
CA PHE A 55 1.37 -1.20 1.33
C PHE A 55 2.02 0.18 1.23
N VAL A 56 3.27 0.25 1.68
CA VAL A 56 4.09 1.44 1.57
C VAL A 56 5.28 1.10 0.68
N ILE A 57 5.68 2.04 -0.16
CA ILE A 57 6.81 1.89 -1.06
C ILE A 57 7.80 3.02 -0.81
N ASN A 58 9.07 2.72 -1.08
CA ASN A 58 10.10 3.74 -1.21
C ASN A 58 10.42 3.84 -2.70
N PHE A 59 9.89 4.88 -3.34
CA PHE A 59 10.11 5.09 -4.76
C PHE A 59 11.08 6.25 -4.92
N GLN A 60 12.31 5.91 -5.28
CA GLN A 60 13.38 6.90 -5.53
C GLN A 60 13.60 7.84 -4.33
N GLY A 61 13.50 7.30 -3.12
CA GLY A 61 13.74 8.07 -1.91
C GLY A 61 12.50 8.73 -1.33
N HIS A 62 11.35 8.58 -1.98
CA HIS A 62 10.10 9.14 -1.49
C HIS A 62 9.16 8.03 -1.10
N TYR A 63 8.42 8.22 -0.01
CA TYR A 63 7.52 7.20 0.52
C TYR A 63 6.09 7.49 0.09
N HIS A 64 5.42 6.46 -0.39
CA HIS A 64 4.01 6.53 -0.79
C HIS A 64 3.31 5.29 -0.29
N ALA A 65 2.03 5.40 0.03
CA ALA A 65 1.27 4.26 0.52
C ALA A 65 -0.11 4.24 -0.11
N TYR A 66 -0.61 3.04 -0.31
CA TYR A 66 -1.90 2.82 -0.95
C TYR A 66 -2.59 1.64 -0.29
N VAL A 67 -3.92 1.62 -0.38
CA VAL A 67 -4.69 0.43 -0.02
C VAL A 67 -4.41 -0.64 -1.06
N ASN A 68 -4.19 -1.88 -0.61
CA ASN A 68 -3.86 -2.99 -1.51
C ASN A 68 -5.14 -3.50 -2.16
N ARG A 69 -5.63 -2.72 -3.11
CA ARG A 69 -6.89 -2.98 -3.78
C ARG A 69 -6.80 -2.44 -5.19
N CYS A 70 -6.78 -3.34 -6.16
CA CYS A 70 -6.67 -2.97 -7.57
C CYS A 70 -7.93 -2.23 -8.01
N ARG A 71 -7.76 -1.13 -8.75
CA ARG A 71 -8.90 -0.38 -9.25
C ARG A 71 -9.60 -1.06 -10.42
N HIS A 72 -8.97 -2.08 -10.97
CA HIS A 72 -9.55 -2.89 -12.02
C HIS A 72 -10.61 -3.84 -11.46
N VAL A 73 -10.26 -4.57 -10.38
CA VAL A 73 -11.19 -5.37 -9.60
C VAL A 73 -10.81 -5.21 -8.14
N PRO A 74 -11.77 -5.35 -7.20
CA PRO A 74 -11.48 -5.10 -5.78
C PRO A 74 -10.77 -6.29 -5.13
N MET A 75 -9.53 -6.53 -5.53
CA MET A 75 -8.72 -7.61 -4.98
C MET A 75 -7.27 -7.14 -4.84
N ALA A 76 -6.50 -7.86 -4.05
CA ALA A 76 -5.11 -7.51 -3.80
C ALA A 76 -4.31 -7.50 -5.09
N MET A 77 -3.36 -6.57 -5.18
CA MET A 77 -2.53 -6.42 -6.36
C MET A 77 -1.39 -7.43 -6.41
N ASP A 78 -0.94 -7.89 -5.24
CA ASP A 78 0.27 -8.71 -5.17
C ASP A 78 -0.08 -10.19 -5.13
N TRP A 79 -0.25 -10.79 -6.29
CA TRP A 79 -0.42 -12.23 -6.35
C TRP A 79 0.80 -12.91 -5.71
N ILE A 80 2.01 -12.43 -6.02
CA ILE A 80 3.20 -12.87 -5.31
C ILE A 80 3.41 -11.89 -4.15
N ASP A 81 3.39 -12.42 -2.93
CA ASP A 81 3.35 -11.61 -1.73
C ASP A 81 4.39 -10.50 -1.74
N ASN A 82 3.94 -9.28 -1.48
CA ASN A 82 4.76 -8.09 -1.37
C ASN A 82 5.56 -7.74 -2.63
N GLN A 83 5.10 -8.21 -3.80
CA GLN A 83 5.73 -7.86 -5.06
C GLN A 83 4.80 -6.92 -5.83
N PHE A 84 5.03 -5.63 -5.67
CA PHE A 84 4.19 -4.60 -6.27
C PHE A 84 4.87 -3.92 -7.46
N PHE A 85 6.20 -3.93 -7.51
CA PHE A 85 6.93 -3.23 -8.55
C PHE A 85 7.09 -4.06 -9.81
N ALA A 86 7.07 -3.38 -10.96
CA ALA A 86 7.34 -3.98 -12.25
C ALA A 86 8.30 -3.07 -13.00
N GLU A 87 8.85 -3.57 -14.11
CA GLU A 87 9.75 -2.82 -14.99
C GLU A 87 10.89 -2.21 -14.20
N GLN A 88 11.57 -3.04 -13.43
CA GLN A 88 12.75 -2.67 -12.63
C GLN A 88 12.45 -1.54 -11.65
N GLY A 89 11.26 -1.58 -11.05
CA GLY A 89 10.89 -0.61 -10.04
C GLY A 89 10.28 0.67 -10.59
N ARG A 90 10.04 0.73 -11.89
CA ARG A 90 9.52 1.93 -12.53
C ARG A 90 8.03 2.13 -12.27
N TYR A 91 7.28 1.04 -12.19
CA TYR A 91 5.82 1.10 -12.05
C TYR A 91 5.35 0.15 -10.97
N LEU A 92 4.17 0.40 -10.44
CA LEU A 92 3.43 -0.60 -9.67
C LEU A 92 2.55 -1.38 -10.63
N MET A 93 2.31 -2.65 -10.31
CA MET A 93 1.53 -3.50 -11.19
C MET A 93 0.59 -4.38 -10.39
N CYS A 94 -0.67 -4.44 -10.84
CA CYS A 94 -1.58 -5.49 -10.41
C CYS A 94 -1.24 -6.74 -11.22
N GLN A 95 -0.75 -7.77 -10.54
CA GLN A 95 -0.16 -8.91 -11.22
C GLN A 95 -1.21 -9.80 -11.89
N THR A 96 -2.46 -9.70 -11.48
CA THR A 96 -3.51 -10.54 -12.06
C THR A 96 -3.80 -10.17 -13.50
N HIS A 97 -3.89 -8.86 -13.80
CA HIS A 97 -4.29 -8.41 -15.13
C HIS A 97 -3.35 -7.37 -15.71
N ASN A 98 -2.18 -7.20 -15.12
CA ASN A 98 -1.14 -6.30 -15.63
C ASN A 98 -1.60 -4.86 -15.77
N ALA A 99 -2.39 -4.37 -14.83
CA ALA A 99 -2.68 -2.95 -14.74
C ALA A 99 -1.46 -2.26 -14.11
N TYR A 100 -1.00 -1.17 -14.71
CA TYR A 100 0.20 -0.47 -14.27
C TYR A 100 -0.19 0.87 -13.68
N PHE A 101 0.44 1.23 -12.57
CA PHE A 101 0.14 2.45 -11.85
C PHE A 101 1.42 3.24 -11.59
N GLU A 102 1.31 4.56 -11.62
CA GLU A 102 2.41 5.44 -11.27
C GLU A 102 2.69 5.33 -9.76
N PRO A 103 3.94 5.04 -9.36
CA PRO A 103 4.19 4.89 -7.91
C PRO A 103 3.95 6.15 -7.10
N ALA A 104 4.23 7.33 -7.66
CA ALA A 104 4.14 8.57 -6.91
C ALA A 104 2.70 9.07 -6.78
N SER A 105 1.84 8.79 -7.75
CA SER A 105 0.47 9.31 -7.76
C SER A 105 -0.59 8.24 -7.58
N GLY A 106 -0.27 6.99 -7.93
CA GLY A 106 -1.26 5.91 -7.94
C GLY A 106 -2.12 5.89 -9.18
N GLU A 107 -1.87 6.73 -10.16
CA GLU A 107 -2.69 6.80 -11.36
C GLU A 107 -2.48 5.58 -12.24
N CYS A 108 -3.56 4.96 -12.72
CA CYS A 108 -3.47 3.86 -13.67
C CYS A 108 -3.08 4.41 -15.03
N ILE A 109 -1.94 3.96 -15.54
CA ILE A 109 -1.39 4.46 -16.80
C ILE A 109 -1.45 3.46 -17.93
N ALA A 110 -1.73 2.20 -17.64
CA ALA A 110 -1.84 1.16 -18.68
C ALA A 110 -2.58 -0.02 -18.10
N GLY A 111 -3.25 -0.77 -18.97
CA GLY A 111 -3.94 -1.98 -18.56
C GLY A 111 -5.39 -1.98 -18.99
N PRO A 112 -6.24 -2.76 -18.32
CA PRO A 112 -7.65 -2.83 -18.70
C PRO A 112 -8.33 -1.48 -18.62
N ALA A 113 -9.25 -1.24 -19.55
CA ALA A 113 -9.99 0.03 -19.61
C ALA A 113 -10.74 0.31 -18.32
N SER A 114 -11.15 -0.73 -17.60
CA SER A 114 -11.88 -0.56 -16.34
C SER A 114 -11.05 0.11 -15.26
N ALA A 115 -9.72 0.08 -15.37
CA ALA A 115 -8.84 0.73 -14.40
C ALA A 115 -8.29 2.07 -14.92
N CYS A 116 -8.31 2.29 -16.23
CA CYS A 116 -7.75 3.51 -16.82
C CYS A 116 -8.47 4.74 -16.31
N GLY A 117 -7.71 5.77 -15.97
CA GLY A 117 -8.27 7.00 -15.44
C GLY A 117 -8.57 6.96 -13.95
N LYS A 118 -8.34 5.84 -13.31
CA LYS A 118 -8.57 5.71 -11.87
C LYS A 118 -7.24 5.74 -11.13
N PHE A 119 -7.30 6.05 -9.85
CA PHE A 119 -6.14 6.11 -8.96
C PHE A 119 -6.28 5.06 -7.88
N LEU A 120 -5.16 4.46 -7.47
CA LEU A 120 -5.16 3.66 -6.25
C LEU A 120 -5.60 4.53 -5.07
N TYR A 121 -6.22 3.91 -4.07
CA TYR A 121 -6.64 4.65 -2.88
C TYR A 121 -5.42 4.99 -2.06
N ARG A 122 -5.12 6.29 -1.95
CA ARG A 122 -3.91 6.77 -1.29
C ARG A 122 -4.09 6.75 0.22
N VAL A 123 -3.05 6.30 0.90
CA VAL A 123 -2.99 6.35 2.36
C VAL A 123 -2.05 7.50 2.74
N PRO A 124 -2.55 8.52 3.44
CA PRO A 124 -1.69 9.62 3.85
C PRO A 124 -0.58 9.14 4.79
N LEU A 125 0.63 9.61 4.56
CA LEU A 125 1.79 9.27 5.38
C LEU A 125 2.33 10.50 6.07
N GLU A 126 2.91 10.27 7.23
CA GLU A 126 3.60 11.30 7.99
C GLU A 126 4.91 10.71 8.47
N ILE A 127 6.01 11.40 8.24
CA ILE A 127 7.32 10.95 8.69
C ILE A 127 7.76 11.86 9.82
N ASP A 128 8.05 11.24 10.97
CA ASP A 128 8.37 11.98 12.17
C ASP A 128 9.48 11.23 12.89
N ASP A 129 10.61 11.90 13.06
CA ASP A 129 11.76 11.33 13.79
C ASP A 129 12.18 9.97 13.24
N GLY A 130 12.24 9.86 11.90
CA GLY A 130 12.68 8.64 11.24
C GLY A 130 11.68 7.50 11.27
N ILE A 131 10.42 7.77 11.61
CA ILE A 131 9.37 6.76 11.66
C ILE A 131 8.26 7.16 10.71
N ILE A 132 7.78 6.18 9.94
CA ILE A 132 6.68 6.37 9.01
C ILE A 132 5.39 6.03 9.73
N TYR A 133 4.45 6.96 9.72
CA TYR A 133 3.10 6.78 10.27
C TYR A 133 2.09 6.90 9.14
N ALA A 134 1.00 6.14 9.24
CA ALA A 134 -0.09 6.18 8.28
C ALA A 134 -1.35 6.68 8.97
N ARG A 135 -2.16 7.44 8.22
CA ARG A 135 -3.47 7.86 8.68
C ARG A 135 -4.52 7.18 7.82
N PRO A 136 -5.64 6.73 8.41
CA PRO A 136 -6.69 6.13 7.60
C PRO A 136 -7.17 7.12 6.53
N PRO A 137 -7.35 6.66 5.29
CA PRO A 137 -7.89 7.53 4.25
C PRO A 137 -9.35 7.86 4.52
N ASP A 138 -9.77 9.08 4.18
CA ASP A 138 -11.15 9.50 4.29
C ASP A 138 -11.99 9.08 3.11
N GLN A 139 -11.35 8.65 2.06
CA GLN A 139 -12.00 8.34 0.81
C GLN A 139 -12.79 7.05 0.91
N GLU A 140 -14.01 7.06 0.38
CA GLU A 140 -14.79 5.83 0.28
C GLU A 140 -14.32 5.02 -0.91
N PHE A 141 -14.39 3.69 -0.78
CA PHE A 141 -14.05 2.81 -1.89
C PHE A 141 -15.27 2.70 -2.78
N ASP A 142 -15.06 2.95 -4.07
CA ASP A 142 -16.15 2.98 -5.04
C ASP A 142 -16.13 1.79 -5.99
N ASP A 143 -15.58 0.67 -5.53
CA ASP A 143 -15.54 -0.56 -6.34
C ASP A 143 -16.64 -1.54 -6.00
#